data_3fca1f72e83331b07adcf91a06b8ca5b
#
_entry.id   3fca1f72e83331b07adcf91a06b8ca5b
#
_cell.length_a   1.000
_cell.length_b   1.000
_cell.length_c   1.000
_cell.angle_alpha   90.00
_cell.angle_beta   90.00
_cell.angle_gamma   90.00
#
_symmetry.space_group_name_H-M   'P 1'
#
loop_
_entity.id
_entity.type
_entity.pdbx_description
1 polymer ?
#
loop_
_entity_poly.entity_id
_entity_poly.type
_entity_poly.pdbx_seq_one_letter_code
_entity_poly.pdbx_strand_id
1 'polypeptide(L)'
;MNQDKIVVVMGGPSTEAEISRQTGAAILKALQSKGYNAEGMELNPPTFAEDIKKSGCAIVFNALHGKFGEDGGLQGTLDMLGIPYTGSGVLAAAVTMDKAASKRVFVAEGISTPRSPTYHSYEMKRDLAAEIEQGFSLPVVVKAASQGSSIGVYIVETKEALADAL
;
A
#
# COMPACT_ATOMS: atom_id res chain seq x y z
N MET A 1 -1.71 -27.53 -21.00
CA MET A 1 -1.44 -26.65 -19.85
C MET A 1 -0.94 -25.34 -20.40
N ASN A 2 -1.42 -24.22 -19.91
CA ASN A 2 -0.94 -22.91 -20.34
C ASN A 2 0.53 -22.79 -19.93
N GLN A 3 1.43 -22.60 -20.90
CA GLN A 3 2.87 -22.50 -20.65
C GLN A 3 3.29 -21.04 -20.36
N ASP A 4 2.35 -20.11 -20.36
CA ASP A 4 2.62 -18.72 -20.09
C ASP A 4 3.22 -18.57 -18.69
N LYS A 5 4.33 -17.87 -18.62
CA LYS A 5 5.07 -17.68 -17.38
C LYS A 5 4.36 -16.68 -16.48
N ILE A 6 4.14 -17.06 -15.23
CA ILE A 6 3.60 -16.19 -14.17
C ILE A 6 4.76 -15.80 -13.25
N VAL A 7 4.96 -14.50 -13.03
CA VAL A 7 5.90 -14.03 -12.02
C VAL A 7 5.14 -13.54 -10.81
N VAL A 8 5.44 -14.11 -9.63
CA VAL A 8 4.90 -13.66 -8.34
C VAL A 8 5.90 -12.67 -7.75
N VAL A 9 5.54 -11.38 -7.76
CA VAL A 9 6.38 -10.31 -7.21
C VAL A 9 6.10 -10.16 -5.73
N MET A 10 7.15 -10.22 -4.89
CA MET A 10 7.04 -10.20 -3.44
C MET A 10 8.19 -9.43 -2.78
N GLY A 11 8.13 -9.22 -1.47
CA GLY A 11 9.18 -8.58 -0.66
C GLY A 11 9.30 -7.08 -0.89
N GLY A 12 10.46 -6.63 -1.34
CA GLY A 12 10.77 -5.23 -1.59
C GLY A 12 11.15 -4.43 -0.35
N PRO A 13 11.29 -3.11 -0.47
CA PRO A 13 11.74 -2.24 0.62
C PRO A 13 10.62 -1.73 1.53
N SER A 14 9.41 -2.29 1.46
CA SER A 14 8.28 -1.93 2.32
C SER A 14 8.53 -2.42 3.77
N THR A 15 7.94 -1.74 4.73
CA THR A 15 7.88 -2.20 6.13
C THR A 15 7.10 -3.51 6.28
N GLU A 16 6.32 -3.90 5.27
CA GLU A 16 5.54 -5.14 5.21
C GLU A 16 6.21 -6.22 4.33
N ALA A 17 7.50 -6.05 3.99
CA ALA A 17 8.22 -6.95 3.07
C ALA A 17 8.21 -8.42 3.50
N GLU A 18 8.32 -8.70 4.81
CA GLU A 18 8.31 -10.06 5.31
C GLU A 18 6.95 -10.74 5.12
N ILE A 19 5.86 -10.02 5.40
CA ILE A 19 4.50 -10.52 5.14
C ILE A 19 4.28 -10.74 3.64
N SER A 20 4.81 -9.85 2.81
CA SER A 20 4.78 -10.00 1.35
C SER A 20 5.50 -11.26 0.87
N ARG A 21 6.68 -11.58 1.42
CA ARG A 21 7.40 -12.82 1.08
C ARG A 21 6.61 -14.06 1.48
N GLN A 22 5.99 -14.06 2.66
CA GLN A 22 5.15 -15.18 3.11
C GLN A 22 3.93 -15.37 2.20
N THR A 23 3.23 -14.28 1.86
CA THR A 23 2.11 -14.27 0.93
C THR A 23 2.55 -14.79 -0.44
N GLY A 24 3.63 -14.23 -0.98
CA GLY A 24 4.17 -14.62 -2.28
C GLY A 24 4.60 -16.08 -2.35
N ALA A 25 5.26 -16.59 -1.31
CA ALA A 25 5.64 -18.00 -1.22
C ALA A 25 4.42 -18.94 -1.21
N ALA A 26 3.36 -18.57 -0.49
CA ALA A 26 2.11 -19.35 -0.47
C ALA A 26 1.43 -19.35 -1.85
N ILE A 27 1.34 -18.21 -2.52
CA ILE A 27 0.79 -18.07 -3.86
C ILE A 27 1.63 -18.91 -4.86
N LEU A 28 2.95 -18.77 -4.84
CA LEU A 28 3.86 -19.48 -5.71
C LEU A 28 3.67 -20.99 -5.59
N LYS A 29 3.66 -21.49 -4.35
CA LYS A 29 3.39 -22.90 -4.05
C LYS A 29 2.03 -23.38 -4.59
N ALA A 30 0.99 -22.57 -4.43
CA ALA A 30 -0.35 -22.89 -4.91
C ALA A 30 -0.41 -22.95 -6.45
N LEU A 31 0.21 -21.99 -7.15
CA LEU A 31 0.28 -21.98 -8.60
C LEU A 31 1.04 -23.19 -9.15
N GLN A 32 2.22 -23.48 -8.59
CA GLN A 32 3.05 -24.61 -9.00
C GLN A 32 2.35 -25.95 -8.73
N SER A 33 1.63 -26.10 -7.60
CA SER A 33 0.87 -27.32 -7.31
C SER A 33 -0.27 -27.61 -8.30
N LYS A 34 -0.74 -26.55 -8.98
CA LYS A 34 -1.76 -26.64 -10.04
C LYS A 34 -1.15 -26.78 -11.45
N GLY A 35 0.17 -26.90 -11.55
CA GLY A 35 0.87 -27.09 -12.81
C GLY A 35 1.08 -25.81 -13.65
N TYR A 36 0.93 -24.62 -13.05
CA TYR A 36 1.30 -23.38 -13.72
C TYR A 36 2.81 -23.18 -13.74
N ASN A 37 3.31 -22.58 -14.82
CA ASN A 37 4.70 -22.15 -14.94
C ASN A 37 4.90 -20.84 -14.14
N ALA A 38 5.13 -20.95 -12.84
CA ALA A 38 5.24 -19.82 -11.93
C ALA A 38 6.60 -19.74 -11.25
N GLU A 39 7.16 -18.55 -11.16
CA GLU A 39 8.39 -18.25 -10.43
C GLU A 39 8.21 -17.03 -9.52
N GLY A 40 8.99 -16.98 -8.43
CA GLY A 40 9.02 -15.84 -7.52
C GLY A 40 10.07 -14.80 -7.92
N MET A 41 9.77 -13.53 -7.70
CA MET A 41 10.69 -12.43 -7.90
C MET A 41 10.64 -11.48 -6.71
N GLU A 42 11.79 -11.26 -6.07
CA GLU A 42 11.93 -10.22 -5.05
C GLU A 42 11.92 -8.85 -5.73
N LEU A 43 11.10 -7.91 -5.21
CA LEU A 43 11.06 -6.55 -5.76
C LEU A 43 12.33 -5.78 -5.42
N ASN A 44 13.10 -5.42 -6.43
CA ASN A 44 14.17 -4.43 -6.34
C ASN A 44 13.81 -3.22 -7.22
N PRO A 45 13.27 -2.12 -6.66
CA PRO A 45 12.74 -1.02 -7.46
C PRO A 45 13.69 -0.45 -8.52
N PRO A 46 15.00 -0.26 -8.25
CA PRO A 46 15.94 0.24 -9.24
C PRO A 46 16.10 -0.62 -10.49
N THR A 47 15.94 -1.94 -10.38
CA THR A 47 16.19 -2.88 -11.50
C THR A 47 14.92 -3.58 -11.98
N PHE A 48 13.80 -3.40 -11.29
CA PHE A 48 12.57 -4.17 -11.51
C PHE A 48 12.10 -4.15 -12.97
N ALA A 49 12.09 -2.98 -13.61
CA ALA A 49 11.64 -2.85 -14.99
C ALA A 49 12.46 -3.69 -15.98
N GLU A 50 13.77 -3.82 -15.75
CA GLU A 50 14.63 -4.67 -16.54
C GLU A 50 14.45 -6.15 -16.20
N ASP A 51 14.39 -6.46 -14.91
CA ASP A 51 14.30 -7.85 -14.43
C ASP A 51 12.99 -8.51 -14.88
N ILE A 52 11.87 -7.78 -14.79
CA ILE A 52 10.57 -8.29 -15.22
C ILE A 52 10.51 -8.47 -16.74
N LYS A 53 11.12 -7.59 -17.53
CA LYS A 53 11.24 -7.77 -18.99
C LYS A 53 12.10 -8.98 -19.34
N LYS A 54 13.24 -9.15 -18.68
CA LYS A 54 14.14 -10.30 -18.89
C LYS A 54 13.48 -11.63 -18.50
N SER A 55 12.57 -11.61 -17.54
CA SER A 55 11.85 -12.83 -17.12
C SER A 55 10.97 -13.42 -18.23
N GLY A 56 10.51 -12.59 -19.17
CA GLY A 56 9.61 -13.01 -20.25
C GLY A 56 8.23 -13.45 -19.73
N CYS A 57 7.78 -12.94 -18.58
CA CYS A 57 6.49 -13.31 -18.03
C CYS A 57 5.32 -12.79 -18.89
N ALA A 58 4.25 -13.57 -18.92
CA ALA A 58 3.00 -13.18 -19.57
C ALA A 58 2.08 -12.41 -18.61
N ILE A 59 2.24 -12.61 -17.30
CA ILE A 59 1.44 -11.94 -16.27
C ILE A 59 2.21 -11.88 -14.95
N VAL A 60 2.01 -10.79 -14.21
CA VAL A 60 2.52 -10.62 -12.84
C VAL A 60 1.42 -10.88 -11.83
N PHE A 61 1.70 -11.74 -10.85
CA PHE A 61 0.90 -11.84 -9.63
C PHE A 61 1.51 -10.91 -8.58
N ASN A 62 0.80 -9.83 -8.24
CA ASN A 62 1.25 -8.89 -7.24
C ASN A 62 0.96 -9.46 -5.83
N ALA A 63 2.01 -9.83 -5.12
CA ALA A 63 1.96 -10.29 -3.73
C ALA A 63 2.63 -9.27 -2.77
N LEU A 64 2.89 -8.06 -3.24
CA LEU A 64 3.44 -7.00 -2.42
C LEU A 64 2.40 -6.44 -1.45
N HIS A 65 2.88 -5.93 -0.32
CA HIS A 65 2.10 -5.17 0.64
C HIS A 65 2.72 -3.80 0.87
N GLY A 66 1.88 -2.77 1.03
CA GLY A 66 2.30 -1.40 1.26
C GLY A 66 2.97 -0.75 0.05
N LYS A 67 4.07 -0.04 0.32
CA LYS A 67 4.78 0.76 -0.68
C LYS A 67 5.19 -0.04 -1.91
N PHE A 68 5.02 0.57 -3.08
CA PHE A 68 5.19 0.05 -4.44
C PHE A 68 4.12 -0.97 -4.86
N GLY A 69 3.60 -1.81 -3.97
CA GLY A 69 2.62 -2.84 -4.32
C GLY A 69 1.17 -2.37 -4.32
N GLU A 70 0.85 -1.40 -3.44
CA GLU A 70 -0.51 -0.93 -3.21
C GLU A 70 -0.70 0.56 -3.48
N ASP A 71 0.36 1.27 -3.89
CA ASP A 71 0.38 2.72 -4.12
C ASP A 71 0.37 3.14 -5.60
N GLY A 72 0.29 2.17 -6.51
CA GLY A 72 0.31 2.41 -7.96
C GLY A 72 1.71 2.33 -8.59
N GLY A 73 2.77 2.18 -7.81
CA GLY A 73 4.14 2.16 -8.32
C GLY A 73 4.44 0.94 -9.20
N LEU A 74 4.15 -0.27 -8.71
CA LEU A 74 4.26 -1.50 -9.50
C LEU A 74 3.33 -1.46 -10.72
N GLN A 75 2.08 -1.09 -10.48
CA GLN A 75 1.03 -1.06 -11.50
C GLN A 75 1.42 -0.14 -12.68
N GLY A 76 1.89 1.08 -12.39
CA GLY A 76 2.32 2.01 -13.42
C GLY A 76 3.52 1.52 -14.21
N THR A 77 4.46 0.85 -13.56
CA THR A 77 5.59 0.23 -14.25
C THR A 77 5.14 -0.87 -15.21
N LEU A 78 4.23 -1.74 -14.76
CA LEU A 78 3.71 -2.84 -15.57
C LEU A 78 2.82 -2.35 -16.71
N ASP A 79 2.00 -1.32 -16.48
CA ASP A 79 1.19 -0.67 -17.52
C ASP A 79 2.08 -0.10 -18.64
N MET A 80 3.19 0.58 -18.29
CA MET A 80 4.15 1.10 -19.28
C MET A 80 4.86 0.00 -20.06
N LEU A 81 5.01 -1.18 -19.46
CA LEU A 81 5.63 -2.35 -20.11
C LEU A 81 4.64 -3.22 -20.88
N GLY A 82 3.34 -2.95 -20.77
CA GLY A 82 2.28 -3.76 -21.36
C GLY A 82 2.15 -5.15 -20.74
N ILE A 83 2.54 -5.33 -19.47
CA ILE A 83 2.47 -6.60 -18.76
C ILE A 83 1.23 -6.61 -17.86
N PRO A 84 0.29 -7.55 -18.08
CA PRO A 84 -0.88 -7.71 -17.23
C PRO A 84 -0.49 -8.08 -15.79
N TYR A 85 -1.31 -7.67 -14.81
CA TYR A 85 -1.08 -7.98 -13.40
C TYR A 85 -2.39 -8.19 -12.65
N THR A 86 -2.30 -8.82 -11.48
CA THR A 86 -3.44 -8.99 -10.57
C THR A 86 -3.61 -7.79 -9.66
N GLY A 87 -4.86 -7.43 -9.35
CA GLY A 87 -5.20 -6.34 -8.44
C GLY A 87 -5.77 -5.11 -9.15
N SER A 88 -5.87 -4.02 -8.40
CA SER A 88 -6.42 -2.75 -8.89
C SER A 88 -5.40 -1.99 -9.75
N GLY A 89 -5.90 -1.16 -10.68
CA GLY A 89 -5.04 -0.30 -11.50
C GLY A 89 -4.47 0.89 -10.72
N VAL A 90 -3.62 1.67 -11.41
CA VAL A 90 -2.81 2.76 -10.83
C VAL A 90 -3.64 3.74 -9.99
N LEU A 91 -4.72 4.29 -10.56
CA LEU A 91 -5.52 5.31 -9.89
C LEU A 91 -6.16 4.77 -8.60
N ALA A 92 -6.77 3.59 -8.68
CA ALA A 92 -7.43 2.98 -7.53
C ALA A 92 -6.41 2.66 -6.43
N ALA A 93 -5.26 2.06 -6.77
CA ALA A 93 -4.19 1.76 -5.83
C ALA A 93 -3.65 3.04 -5.15
N ALA A 94 -3.33 4.07 -5.92
CA ALA A 94 -2.81 5.32 -5.40
C ALA A 94 -3.80 6.04 -4.46
N VAL A 95 -5.07 6.12 -4.85
CA VAL A 95 -6.11 6.76 -4.04
C VAL A 95 -6.37 5.99 -2.76
N THR A 96 -6.48 4.66 -2.83
CA THR A 96 -6.81 3.84 -1.65
C THR A 96 -5.66 3.76 -0.65
N MET A 97 -4.41 3.86 -1.11
CA MET A 97 -3.25 3.89 -0.22
C MET A 97 -3.16 5.19 0.59
N ASP A 98 -3.63 6.31 0.04
CA ASP A 98 -3.68 7.60 0.72
C ASP A 98 -5.03 7.82 1.42
N LYS A 99 -5.04 7.76 2.78
CA LYS A 99 -6.26 7.91 3.58
C LYS A 99 -6.94 9.26 3.39
N ALA A 100 -6.15 10.33 3.17
CA ALA A 100 -6.71 11.66 2.95
C ALA A 100 -7.39 11.76 1.58
N ALA A 101 -6.76 11.20 0.54
CA ALA A 101 -7.33 11.12 -0.80
C ALA A 101 -8.60 10.26 -0.80
N SER A 102 -8.55 9.05 -0.22
CA SER A 102 -9.71 8.16 -0.09
C SER A 102 -10.90 8.86 0.57
N LYS A 103 -10.67 9.56 1.68
CA LYS A 103 -11.75 10.25 2.41
C LYS A 103 -12.35 11.41 1.63
N ARG A 104 -11.54 12.15 0.85
CA ARG A 104 -12.06 13.19 -0.04
C ARG A 104 -13.01 12.60 -1.11
N VAL A 105 -12.64 11.45 -1.68
CA VAL A 105 -13.50 10.72 -2.62
C VAL A 105 -14.78 10.26 -1.92
N PHE A 106 -14.69 9.65 -0.74
CA PHE A 106 -15.87 9.19 0.01
C PHE A 106 -16.84 10.33 0.29
N VAL A 107 -16.33 11.49 0.74
CA VAL A 107 -17.17 12.67 1.00
C VAL A 107 -17.81 13.18 -0.30
N ALA A 108 -17.07 13.25 -1.40
CA ALA A 108 -17.59 13.70 -2.70
C ALA A 108 -18.70 12.79 -3.22
N GLU A 109 -18.59 11.48 -2.97
CA GLU A 109 -19.57 10.47 -3.40
C GLU A 109 -20.70 10.25 -2.35
N GLY A 110 -20.77 11.06 -1.29
CA GLY A 110 -21.80 10.92 -0.25
C GLY A 110 -21.65 9.69 0.63
N ILE A 111 -20.48 9.03 0.62
CA ILE A 111 -20.18 7.86 1.45
C ILE A 111 -19.85 8.34 2.87
N SER A 112 -20.58 7.81 3.86
CA SER A 112 -20.36 8.15 5.26
C SER A 112 -18.95 7.75 5.71
N THR A 113 -18.20 8.71 6.24
CA THR A 113 -16.86 8.49 6.80
C THR A 113 -16.65 9.40 8.01
N PRO A 114 -15.93 8.94 9.05
CA PRO A 114 -15.62 9.79 10.18
C PRO A 114 -14.89 11.05 9.78
N ARG A 115 -15.17 12.17 10.44
CA ARG A 115 -14.43 13.42 10.26
C ARG A 115 -12.95 13.20 10.57
N SER A 116 -12.07 13.70 9.70
CA SER A 116 -10.62 13.52 9.86
C SER A 116 -9.88 14.68 9.16
N PRO A 117 -9.36 15.64 9.91
CA PRO A 117 -8.42 16.61 9.35
C PRO A 117 -7.13 15.90 8.95
N THR A 118 -6.44 16.48 7.97
CA THR A 118 -5.12 16.02 7.55
C THR A 118 -4.13 17.14 7.83
N TYR A 119 -3.03 16.80 8.47
CA TYR A 119 -1.95 17.73 8.79
C TYR A 119 -0.68 17.29 8.06
N HIS A 120 0.10 18.26 7.60
CA HIS A 120 1.36 18.02 6.92
C HIS A 120 2.54 18.34 7.85
N SER A 121 3.67 17.70 7.63
CA SER A 121 4.87 17.88 8.46
C SER A 121 5.33 19.34 8.60
N TYR A 122 5.08 20.19 7.58
CA TYR A 122 5.40 21.61 7.65
C TYR A 122 4.47 22.39 8.60
N GLU A 123 3.32 21.84 8.97
CA GLU A 123 2.36 22.45 9.91
C GLU A 123 2.70 22.15 11.38
N MET A 124 3.63 21.23 11.65
CA MET A 124 4.06 20.83 12.99
C MET A 124 4.68 21.96 13.84
N LYS A 125 4.87 23.15 13.27
CA LYS A 125 5.29 24.36 13.99
C LYS A 125 4.16 25.01 14.80
N ARG A 126 2.91 24.60 14.58
CA ARG A 126 1.72 25.04 15.32
C ARG A 126 1.48 24.08 16.49
N ASP A 127 0.75 24.53 17.48
CA ASP A 127 0.26 23.66 18.54
C ASP A 127 -0.94 22.84 18.01
N LEU A 128 -0.62 21.78 17.24
CA LEU A 128 -1.62 20.91 16.65
C LEU A 128 -2.41 20.14 17.71
N ALA A 129 -1.81 19.81 18.85
CA ALA A 129 -2.50 19.13 19.93
C ALA A 129 -3.65 19.98 20.47
N ALA A 130 -3.40 21.26 20.73
CA ALA A 130 -4.45 22.20 21.15
C ALA A 130 -5.55 22.39 20.09
N GLU A 131 -5.18 22.45 18.82
CA GLU A 131 -6.13 22.57 17.71
C GLU A 131 -7.03 21.33 17.59
N ILE A 132 -6.46 20.14 17.72
CA ILE A 132 -7.18 18.86 17.66
C ILE A 132 -8.14 18.77 18.85
N GLU A 133 -7.72 19.13 20.05
CA GLU A 133 -8.57 19.11 21.26
C GLU A 133 -9.78 20.06 21.16
N GLN A 134 -9.60 21.23 20.53
CA GLN A 134 -10.73 22.14 20.29
C GLN A 134 -11.72 21.56 19.29
N GLY A 135 -11.27 20.75 18.37
CA GLY A 135 -12.06 20.19 17.29
C GLY A 135 -12.62 18.80 17.53
N PHE A 136 -12.05 18.03 18.45
CA PHE A 136 -12.41 16.65 18.72
C PHE A 136 -12.40 16.35 20.23
N SER A 137 -13.33 15.49 20.65
CA SER A 137 -13.28 14.88 21.98
C SER A 137 -12.36 13.67 21.96
N LEU A 138 -11.59 13.47 23.03
CA LEU A 138 -10.86 12.22 23.22
C LEU A 138 -11.84 11.08 23.58
N PRO A 139 -11.57 9.84 23.20
CA PRO A 139 -10.37 9.38 22.47
C PRO A 139 -10.41 9.71 20.97
N VAL A 140 -9.22 9.89 20.39
CA VAL A 140 -9.04 10.03 18.92
C VAL A 140 -8.06 9.00 18.40
N VAL A 141 -8.06 8.78 17.07
CA VAL A 141 -7.07 7.92 16.42
C VAL A 141 -6.23 8.77 15.46
N VAL A 142 -4.93 8.84 15.74
CA VAL A 142 -3.94 9.46 14.84
C VAL A 142 -3.42 8.38 13.89
N LYS A 143 -3.38 8.70 12.60
CA LYS A 143 -2.94 7.73 11.57
C LYS A 143 -1.97 8.37 10.59
N ALA A 144 -0.91 7.67 10.25
CA ALA A 144 -0.10 8.01 9.08
C ALA A 144 -0.97 7.91 7.81
N ALA A 145 -0.92 8.95 6.96
CA ALA A 145 -1.78 9.05 5.78
C ALA A 145 -1.55 7.91 4.78
N SER A 146 -0.28 7.53 4.54
CA SER A 146 0.12 6.63 3.45
C SER A 146 0.85 5.37 3.96
N GLN A 147 0.45 4.85 5.12
CA GLN A 147 0.96 3.56 5.64
C GLN A 147 -0.15 2.52 5.69
N GLY A 148 0.23 1.23 5.55
CA GLY A 148 -0.70 0.11 5.64
C GLY A 148 -0.77 -0.50 7.04
N SER A 149 -1.68 -1.46 7.24
CA SER A 149 -1.86 -2.21 8.47
C SER A 149 -2.05 -1.32 9.70
N SER A 150 -1.34 -1.60 10.78
CA SER A 150 -1.33 -0.81 12.03
C SER A 150 -0.13 0.14 12.14
N ILE A 151 0.68 0.27 11.10
CA ILE A 151 1.87 1.12 11.11
C ILE A 151 1.47 2.59 11.14
N GLY A 152 1.98 3.33 12.14
CA GLY A 152 1.63 4.73 12.33
C GLY A 152 0.16 4.95 12.70
N VAL A 153 -0.43 4.01 13.44
CA VAL A 153 -1.78 4.12 14.00
C VAL A 153 -1.69 4.17 15.52
N TYR A 154 -2.17 5.26 16.11
CA TYR A 154 -2.16 5.50 17.56
C TYR A 154 -3.57 5.77 18.05
N ILE A 155 -3.99 5.02 19.07
CA ILE A 155 -5.23 5.31 19.83
C ILE A 155 -4.83 6.23 20.97
N VAL A 156 -5.37 7.42 20.98
CA VAL A 156 -4.98 8.51 21.89
C VAL A 156 -6.12 8.81 22.84
N GLU A 157 -5.90 8.56 24.11
CA GLU A 157 -6.90 8.73 25.16
C GLU A 157 -6.64 9.98 26.04
N THR A 158 -5.40 10.51 26.03
CA THR A 158 -4.99 11.66 26.82
C THR A 158 -4.31 12.73 25.97
N LYS A 159 -4.23 13.94 26.51
CA LYS A 159 -3.57 15.08 25.84
C LYS A 159 -2.07 14.87 25.66
N GLU A 160 -1.43 14.30 26.68
CA GLU A 160 -0.01 14.02 26.66
C GLU A 160 0.31 13.02 25.54
N ALA A 161 -0.47 11.94 25.44
CA ALA A 161 -0.35 10.94 24.38
C ALA A 161 -0.61 11.52 22.98
N LEU A 162 -1.43 12.59 22.87
CA LEU A 162 -1.68 13.25 21.58
C LEU A 162 -0.41 13.96 21.06
N ALA A 163 0.31 14.64 21.93
CA ALA A 163 1.56 15.31 21.55
C ALA A 163 2.62 14.32 21.08
N ASP A 164 2.68 13.15 21.73
CA ASP A 164 3.64 12.09 21.36
C ASP A 164 3.26 11.36 20.06
N ALA A 165 1.99 11.35 19.68
CA ALA A 165 1.48 10.68 18.49
C ALA A 165 1.56 11.53 17.21
N LEU A 166 1.80 12.83 17.34
CA LEU A 166 1.91 13.79 16.22
C LEU A 166 3.35 13.93 15.74
#